data_640df349815457c679eece273e67ab98
#
_entry.id   640df349815457c679eece273e67ab98
#
_cell.length_a   1.000
_cell.length_b   1.000
_cell.length_c   1.000
_cell.angle_alpha   90.00
_cell.angle_beta   90.00
_cell.angle_gamma   90.00
#
_symmetry.space_group_name_H-M   'P 1'
#
loop_
_entity.id
_entity.type
_entity.pdbx_description
1 polymer ?
#
loop_
_entity_poly.entity_id
_entity_poly.type
_entity_poly.pdbx_seq_one_letter_code
_entity_poly.pdbx_strand_id
1 'polypeptide(L)'
;MPVSPDALLTPQLTSQLTPAKPLPLFLRLAELLARGIAAGHYQAGERLPPESELSLSLSASVGTVRKALALLESRGLLERKQGSGTYVRGREPAQAASPDASRSVYEFFRLELETGGGLPSALLIDLKKVRKPAAVPAFGEGVSATLSPSASSSCYRVRRLRFLNDTPVAVEEIWFDARHREHLRIEQLDEALYHFYETELGFWISHAEDRLKVGTVPDWSPAQFQLAPGQACCKIERKAWSSGGSLEEFSNTWVDTRLAHYVARWS
;
A
#
# COMPACT_ATOMS: atom_id res chain seq x y z
N MET A 1 13.40 53.69 19.51
CA MET A 1 14.04 52.89 18.45
C MET A 1 13.16 51.65 18.29
N PRO A 2 12.38 51.49 17.22
CA PRO A 2 11.60 50.28 17.02
C PRO A 2 12.49 49.14 16.49
N VAL A 3 12.40 47.99 17.11
CA VAL A 3 13.05 46.75 16.70
C VAL A 3 12.31 46.21 15.47
N SER A 4 13.04 46.03 14.38
CA SER A 4 12.54 45.43 13.14
C SER A 4 12.03 44.01 13.38
N PRO A 5 10.88 43.61 12.80
CA PRO A 5 10.36 42.25 12.86
C PRO A 5 10.86 41.40 11.67
N ASP A 6 12.18 41.25 11.55
CA ASP A 6 12.77 40.50 10.43
C ASP A 6 13.76 39.44 10.91
N ALA A 7 13.27 38.51 11.70
CA ALA A 7 14.05 37.32 12.02
C ALA A 7 13.11 36.23 12.54
N LEU A 8 12.46 35.47 11.70
CA LEU A 8 12.00 34.09 11.94
C LEU A 8 11.34 33.51 10.67
N LEU A 9 11.98 33.65 9.52
CA LEU A 9 11.75 32.77 8.40
C LEU A 9 12.68 31.57 8.55
N THR A 10 12.22 30.60 9.35
CA THR A 10 12.71 29.23 9.22
C THR A 10 12.47 28.79 7.79
N PRO A 11 13.46 28.30 7.06
CA PRO A 11 13.23 27.76 5.72
C PRO A 11 12.33 26.53 5.91
N GLN A 12 11.05 26.67 5.56
CA GLN A 12 10.21 25.52 5.32
C GLN A 12 10.89 24.72 4.23
N LEU A 13 11.45 23.56 4.61
CA LEU A 13 11.85 22.53 3.67
C LEU A 13 10.57 22.13 2.91
N THR A 14 10.33 22.76 1.77
CA THR A 14 9.47 22.24 0.73
C THR A 14 10.17 20.98 0.21
N SER A 15 10.00 19.85 0.91
CA SER A 15 10.42 18.57 0.37
C SER A 15 9.63 18.36 -0.92
N GLN A 16 10.33 18.37 -2.03
CA GLN A 16 9.73 18.07 -3.32
C GLN A 16 9.27 16.63 -3.25
N LEU A 17 7.96 16.40 -3.31
CA LEU A 17 7.40 15.05 -3.36
C LEU A 17 7.82 14.39 -4.67
N THR A 18 8.38 13.21 -4.58
CA THR A 18 8.84 12.43 -5.74
C THR A 18 7.76 11.41 -6.09
N PRO A 19 7.29 11.37 -7.35
CA PRO A 19 6.41 10.29 -7.78
C PRO A 19 7.09 8.93 -7.57
N ALA A 20 6.38 8.00 -6.92
CA ALA A 20 6.83 6.61 -6.88
C ALA A 20 6.72 5.98 -8.27
N LYS A 21 7.52 4.96 -8.57
CA LYS A 21 7.44 4.24 -9.84
C LYS A 21 6.05 3.60 -9.96
N PRO A 22 5.27 3.94 -11.01
CA PRO A 22 3.91 3.45 -11.15
C PRO A 22 3.90 1.96 -11.47
N LEU A 23 2.89 1.25 -10.96
CA LEU A 23 2.62 -0.12 -11.36
C LEU A 23 2.20 -0.21 -12.84
N PRO A 24 2.44 -1.34 -13.52
CA PRO A 24 1.87 -1.63 -14.82
C PRO A 24 0.35 -1.39 -14.83
N LEU A 25 -0.16 -0.72 -15.86
CA LEU A 25 -1.56 -0.30 -15.92
C LEU A 25 -2.55 -1.45 -15.70
N PHE A 26 -2.28 -2.65 -16.25
CA PHE A 26 -3.17 -3.80 -16.05
C PHE A 26 -3.24 -4.26 -14.58
N LEU A 27 -2.16 -4.13 -13.79
CA LEU A 27 -2.18 -4.42 -12.35
C LEU A 27 -3.01 -3.39 -11.60
N ARG A 28 -2.89 -2.11 -11.95
CA ARG A 28 -3.70 -1.03 -11.36
C ARG A 28 -5.18 -1.24 -11.63
N LEU A 29 -5.54 -1.63 -12.87
CA LEU A 29 -6.94 -1.91 -13.24
C LEU A 29 -7.47 -3.16 -12.53
N ALA A 30 -6.68 -4.22 -12.44
CA ALA A 30 -7.06 -5.41 -11.69
C ALA A 30 -7.31 -5.08 -10.22
N GLU A 31 -6.46 -4.26 -9.61
CA GLU A 31 -6.63 -3.84 -8.22
C GLU A 31 -7.87 -2.95 -8.02
N LEU A 32 -8.10 -2.00 -8.92
CA LEU A 32 -9.29 -1.15 -8.89
C LEU A 32 -10.59 -1.99 -8.92
N LEU A 33 -10.66 -2.96 -9.82
CA LEU A 33 -11.81 -3.86 -9.94
C LEU A 33 -11.94 -4.78 -8.72
N ALA A 34 -10.83 -5.36 -8.23
CA ALA A 34 -10.84 -6.21 -7.03
C ALA A 34 -11.36 -5.46 -5.81
N ARG A 35 -10.93 -4.22 -5.62
CA ARG A 35 -11.38 -3.36 -4.51
C ARG A 35 -12.84 -2.94 -4.68
N GLY A 36 -13.30 -2.69 -5.91
CA GLY A 36 -14.71 -2.44 -6.22
C GLY A 36 -15.60 -3.66 -5.89
N ILE A 37 -15.15 -4.86 -6.22
CA ILE A 37 -15.84 -6.12 -5.85
C ILE A 37 -15.87 -6.26 -4.32
N ALA A 38 -14.75 -6.07 -3.65
CA ALA A 38 -14.67 -6.15 -2.19
C ALA A 38 -15.54 -5.11 -1.47
N ALA A 39 -15.69 -3.91 -2.05
CA ALA A 39 -16.55 -2.85 -1.55
C ALA A 39 -18.04 -3.06 -1.85
N GLY A 40 -18.40 -4.06 -2.68
CA GLY A 40 -19.79 -4.35 -3.06
C GLY A 40 -20.31 -3.54 -4.25
N HIS A 41 -19.44 -2.83 -4.98
CA HIS A 41 -19.83 -2.13 -6.22
C HIS A 41 -20.22 -3.11 -7.33
N TYR A 42 -19.70 -4.34 -7.26
CA TYR A 42 -20.07 -5.47 -8.11
C TYR A 42 -20.42 -6.65 -7.22
N GLN A 43 -21.62 -7.18 -7.35
CA GLN A 43 -22.09 -8.25 -6.47
C GLN A 43 -21.75 -9.64 -7.00
N ALA A 44 -21.73 -10.63 -6.11
CA ALA A 44 -21.55 -12.03 -6.50
C ALA A 44 -22.61 -12.46 -7.52
N GLY A 45 -22.19 -13.08 -8.62
CA GLY A 45 -23.05 -13.48 -9.72
C GLY A 45 -23.36 -12.36 -10.71
N GLU A 46 -22.98 -11.12 -10.44
CA GLU A 46 -23.18 -9.99 -11.33
C GLU A 46 -22.26 -10.09 -12.55
N ARG A 47 -22.79 -9.73 -13.71
CA ARG A 47 -22.04 -9.64 -14.96
C ARG A 47 -21.32 -8.30 -15.02
N LEU A 48 -20.00 -8.33 -15.22
CA LEU A 48 -19.23 -7.12 -15.48
C LEU A 48 -19.59 -6.53 -16.87
N PRO A 49 -19.42 -5.20 -17.03
CA PRO A 49 -19.54 -4.56 -18.35
C PRO A 49 -18.61 -5.23 -19.36
N PRO A 50 -18.96 -5.22 -20.67
CA PRO A 50 -18.08 -5.73 -21.73
C PRO A 50 -16.70 -5.08 -21.72
N GLU A 51 -15.66 -5.81 -22.20
CA GLU A 51 -14.28 -5.32 -22.26
C GLU A 51 -14.16 -3.95 -22.98
N SER A 52 -14.97 -3.72 -24.01
CA SER A 52 -15.02 -2.45 -24.75
C SER A 52 -15.56 -1.29 -23.89
N GLU A 53 -16.58 -1.54 -23.09
CA GLU A 53 -17.18 -0.54 -22.20
C GLU A 53 -16.24 -0.23 -21.03
N LEU A 54 -15.65 -1.27 -20.42
CA LEU A 54 -14.60 -1.10 -19.39
C LEU A 54 -13.39 -0.35 -19.95
N SER A 55 -13.01 -0.59 -21.20
CA SER A 55 -11.92 0.13 -21.88
C SER A 55 -12.20 1.63 -21.97
N LEU A 56 -13.42 2.02 -22.28
CA LEU A 56 -13.83 3.43 -22.33
C LEU A 56 -13.89 4.05 -20.93
N SER A 57 -14.59 3.40 -20.01
CA SER A 57 -14.78 3.92 -18.65
C SER A 57 -13.47 4.04 -17.86
N LEU A 58 -12.52 3.12 -18.08
CA LEU A 58 -11.22 3.09 -17.40
C LEU A 58 -10.11 3.78 -18.21
N SER A 59 -10.42 4.38 -19.35
CA SER A 59 -9.45 5.06 -20.24
C SER A 59 -8.23 4.18 -20.56
N ALA A 60 -8.46 2.90 -20.86
CA ALA A 60 -7.42 1.92 -21.10
C ALA A 60 -7.67 1.13 -22.38
N SER A 61 -6.63 0.53 -22.99
CA SER A 61 -6.83 -0.32 -24.14
C SER A 61 -7.59 -1.61 -23.78
N VAL A 62 -8.40 -2.15 -24.71
CA VAL A 62 -9.09 -3.45 -24.52
C VAL A 62 -8.10 -4.56 -24.14
N GLY A 63 -6.89 -4.56 -24.72
CA GLY A 63 -5.84 -5.52 -24.38
C GLY A 63 -5.37 -5.41 -22.92
N THR A 64 -5.29 -4.19 -22.38
CA THR A 64 -4.94 -3.94 -20.96
C THR A 64 -6.06 -4.40 -20.04
N VAL A 65 -7.32 -4.08 -20.37
CA VAL A 65 -8.50 -4.56 -19.62
C VAL A 65 -8.55 -6.09 -19.62
N ARG A 66 -8.34 -6.72 -20.77
CA ARG A 66 -8.32 -8.19 -20.88
C ARG A 66 -7.25 -8.84 -20.00
N LYS A 67 -6.05 -8.25 -19.92
CA LYS A 67 -4.99 -8.72 -19.01
C LYS A 67 -5.40 -8.58 -17.54
N ALA A 68 -6.04 -7.46 -17.18
CA ALA A 68 -6.54 -7.24 -15.82
C ALA A 68 -7.62 -8.27 -15.44
N LEU A 69 -8.59 -8.50 -16.31
CA LEU A 69 -9.66 -9.49 -16.08
C LEU A 69 -9.11 -10.92 -16.00
N ALA A 70 -8.14 -11.29 -16.86
CA ALA A 70 -7.49 -12.60 -16.79
C ALA A 70 -6.74 -12.82 -15.47
N LEU A 71 -6.10 -11.77 -14.94
CA LEU A 71 -5.47 -11.81 -13.62
C LEU A 71 -6.50 -12.01 -12.49
N LEU A 72 -7.64 -11.32 -12.56
CA LEU A 72 -8.71 -11.49 -11.55
C LEU A 72 -9.37 -12.87 -11.64
N GLU A 73 -9.49 -13.42 -12.85
CA GLU A 73 -9.94 -14.79 -13.07
C GLU A 73 -8.97 -15.81 -12.46
N SER A 74 -7.66 -15.66 -12.68
CA SER A 74 -6.63 -16.52 -12.07
C SER A 74 -6.62 -16.45 -10.54
N ARG A 75 -7.01 -15.30 -9.96
CA ARG A 75 -7.20 -15.10 -8.52
C ARG A 75 -8.54 -15.66 -8.01
N GLY A 76 -9.40 -16.19 -8.89
CA GLY A 76 -10.70 -16.72 -8.52
C GLY A 76 -11.77 -15.67 -8.19
N LEU A 77 -11.52 -14.39 -8.47
CA LEU A 77 -12.49 -13.31 -8.25
C LEU A 77 -13.53 -13.22 -9.38
N LEU A 78 -13.17 -13.66 -10.57
CA LEU A 78 -14.01 -13.64 -11.75
C LEU A 78 -14.13 -15.03 -12.39
N GLU A 79 -15.20 -15.21 -13.16
CA GLU A 79 -15.45 -16.38 -14.00
C GLU A 79 -15.85 -15.92 -15.40
N ARG A 80 -15.18 -16.47 -16.44
CA ARG A 80 -15.58 -16.28 -17.83
C ARG A 80 -16.53 -17.37 -18.26
N LYS A 81 -17.71 -16.97 -18.77
CA LYS A 81 -18.66 -17.88 -19.40
C LYS A 81 -18.65 -17.65 -20.89
N GLN A 82 -18.22 -18.68 -21.67
CA GLN A 82 -18.09 -18.59 -23.12
C GLN A 82 -19.39 -18.10 -23.75
N GLY A 83 -19.29 -17.08 -24.60
CA GLY A 83 -20.46 -16.47 -25.29
C GLY A 83 -21.37 -15.63 -24.37
N SER A 84 -21.17 -15.64 -23.03
CA SER A 84 -22.05 -14.96 -22.09
C SER A 84 -21.40 -13.73 -21.43
N GLY A 85 -20.10 -13.77 -21.15
CA GLY A 85 -19.37 -12.65 -20.54
C GLY A 85 -18.56 -13.04 -19.31
N THR A 86 -18.12 -12.03 -18.56
CA THR A 86 -17.34 -12.17 -17.31
C THR A 86 -18.23 -11.86 -16.12
N TYR A 87 -18.22 -12.71 -15.12
CA TYR A 87 -19.06 -12.63 -13.93
C TYR A 87 -18.20 -12.58 -12.66
N VAL A 88 -18.68 -11.86 -11.65
CA VAL A 88 -18.08 -11.87 -10.32
C VAL A 88 -18.36 -13.21 -9.65
N ARG A 89 -17.34 -13.92 -9.17
CA ARG A 89 -17.54 -15.13 -8.39
C ARG A 89 -18.09 -14.79 -7.00
N GLY A 90 -19.06 -15.59 -6.57
CA GLY A 90 -19.41 -15.64 -5.15
C GLY A 90 -18.21 -16.14 -4.35
N ARG A 91 -18.05 -15.61 -3.14
CA ARG A 91 -17.01 -16.08 -2.23
C ARG A 91 -17.39 -17.47 -1.72
N GLU A 92 -16.97 -18.51 -2.44
CA GLU A 92 -16.86 -19.84 -1.81
C GLU A 92 -15.76 -19.76 -0.75
N PRO A 93 -15.91 -20.43 0.42
CA PRO A 93 -14.82 -20.50 1.38
C PRO A 93 -13.58 -21.03 0.65
N ALA A 94 -12.51 -20.27 0.71
CA ALA A 94 -11.32 -20.43 -0.10
C ALA A 94 -10.85 -21.89 -0.16
N GLN A 95 -11.10 -22.55 -1.27
CA GLN A 95 -10.15 -23.54 -1.74
C GLN A 95 -8.85 -22.79 -1.90
N ALA A 96 -7.83 -23.22 -1.15
CA ALA A 96 -6.52 -22.61 -1.10
C ALA A 96 -6.10 -22.26 -2.54
N ALA A 97 -6.02 -20.96 -2.83
CA ALA A 97 -5.49 -20.49 -4.08
C ALA A 97 -4.13 -21.17 -4.26
N SER A 98 -3.89 -21.75 -5.43
CA SER A 98 -2.60 -22.35 -5.76
C SER A 98 -1.50 -21.37 -5.32
N PRO A 99 -0.36 -21.84 -4.79
CA PRO A 99 0.75 -20.99 -4.36
C PRO A 99 1.23 -20.00 -5.45
N ASP A 100 0.89 -20.28 -6.70
CA ASP A 100 1.22 -19.53 -7.92
C ASP A 100 0.15 -18.51 -8.36
N ALA A 101 -0.99 -18.41 -7.67
CA ALA A 101 -1.95 -17.37 -7.98
C ALA A 101 -1.33 -16.01 -7.63
N SER A 102 -1.08 -15.20 -8.64
CA SER A 102 -0.52 -13.85 -8.51
C SER A 102 -1.25 -13.08 -7.40
N ARG A 103 -0.53 -12.80 -6.29
CA ARG A 103 -1.10 -12.10 -5.13
C ARG A 103 -1.51 -10.68 -5.47
N SER A 104 -2.49 -10.15 -4.74
CA SER A 104 -2.80 -8.73 -4.84
C SER A 104 -1.61 -7.91 -4.35
N VAL A 105 -1.15 -6.96 -5.16
CA VAL A 105 -0.07 -6.02 -4.77
C VAL A 105 -0.48 -5.12 -3.60
N TYR A 106 -1.76 -5.06 -3.28
CA TYR A 106 -2.35 -4.32 -2.17
C TYR A 106 -3.13 -5.23 -1.20
N GLU A 107 -2.79 -6.52 -1.12
CA GLU A 107 -3.51 -7.53 -0.31
C GLU A 107 -3.76 -7.08 1.12
N PHE A 108 -2.79 -6.39 1.73
CA PHE A 108 -2.88 -5.90 3.11
C PHE A 108 -3.27 -4.41 3.21
N PHE A 109 -3.60 -3.75 2.11
CA PHE A 109 -4.04 -2.36 2.14
C PHE A 109 -5.52 -2.27 2.54
N ARG A 110 -5.80 -1.71 3.72
CA ARG A 110 -7.13 -1.72 4.35
C ARG A 110 -7.85 -0.38 4.33
N LEU A 111 -7.27 0.66 3.71
CA LEU A 111 -7.94 1.95 3.61
C LEU A 111 -8.88 1.99 2.41
N GLU A 112 -10.06 2.53 2.61
CA GLU A 112 -11.07 2.79 1.58
C GLU A 112 -11.64 4.18 1.75
N LEU A 113 -12.04 4.81 0.64
CA LEU A 113 -12.82 6.05 0.69
C LEU A 113 -14.17 5.79 1.36
N GLU A 114 -14.84 6.84 1.82
CA GLU A 114 -16.18 6.74 2.42
C GLU A 114 -17.20 6.09 1.48
N THR A 115 -17.05 6.30 0.18
CA THR A 115 -17.84 5.64 -0.88
C THR A 115 -17.46 4.19 -1.14
N GLY A 116 -16.44 3.67 -0.44
CA GLY A 116 -15.84 2.34 -0.65
C GLY A 116 -14.73 2.34 -1.71
N GLY A 117 -13.83 1.37 -1.64
CA GLY A 117 -12.77 1.15 -2.62
C GLY A 117 -11.73 2.27 -2.71
N GLY A 118 -11.46 2.71 -3.94
CA GLY A 118 -10.40 3.68 -4.28
C GLY A 118 -9.09 3.00 -4.69
N LEU A 119 -8.45 3.50 -5.76
CA LEU A 119 -7.16 3.01 -6.24
C LEU A 119 -6.03 3.61 -5.41
N PRO A 120 -5.21 2.78 -4.71
CA PRO A 120 -4.07 3.29 -3.94
C PRO A 120 -2.95 3.79 -4.86
N SER A 121 -2.35 4.93 -4.47
CA SER A 121 -1.10 5.43 -5.04
C SER A 121 -0.27 6.13 -3.96
N ALA A 122 0.97 6.54 -4.29
CA ALA A 122 1.84 7.20 -3.33
C ALA A 122 2.77 8.22 -3.98
N LEU A 123 3.03 9.31 -3.26
CA LEU A 123 4.18 10.19 -3.49
C LEU A 123 5.21 9.99 -2.38
N LEU A 124 6.47 9.88 -2.76
CA LEU A 124 7.59 9.69 -1.84
C LEU A 124 8.04 11.04 -1.28
N ILE A 125 8.21 11.10 0.02
CA ILE A 125 8.68 12.29 0.74
C ILE A 125 10.19 12.17 0.94
N ASP A 126 10.65 11.05 1.51
CA ASP A 126 12.08 10.76 1.63
C ASP A 126 12.37 9.25 1.69
N LEU A 127 13.62 8.90 1.36
CA LEU A 127 14.22 7.59 1.62
C LEU A 127 15.56 7.83 2.30
N LYS A 128 15.79 7.22 3.47
CA LYS A 128 17.05 7.33 4.20
C LYS A 128 17.51 5.98 4.73
N LYS A 129 18.80 5.66 4.56
CA LYS A 129 19.43 4.58 5.29
C LYS A 129 19.84 5.13 6.65
N VAL A 130 19.31 4.56 7.72
CA VAL A 130 19.51 5.06 9.10
C VAL A 130 19.86 3.92 10.05
N ARG A 131 20.44 4.26 11.20
CA ARG A 131 20.54 3.32 12.31
C ARG A 131 19.12 3.00 12.79
N LYS A 132 18.81 1.71 12.98
CA LYS A 132 17.49 1.26 13.41
C LYS A 132 17.11 1.91 14.75
N PRO A 133 16.01 2.67 14.83
CA PRO A 133 15.53 3.24 16.08
C PRO A 133 15.13 2.15 17.08
N ALA A 134 15.25 2.43 18.39
CA ALA A 134 14.86 1.47 19.44
C ALA A 134 13.35 1.09 19.39
N ALA A 135 12.50 2.01 18.91
CA ALA A 135 11.07 1.79 18.75
C ALA A 135 10.72 0.85 17.57
N VAL A 136 11.65 0.62 16.64
CA VAL A 136 11.49 -0.29 15.52
C VAL A 136 11.95 -1.68 15.95
N PRO A 137 11.10 -2.72 15.80
CA PRO A 137 11.46 -4.10 16.15
C PRO A 137 12.71 -4.60 15.42
N ALA A 138 13.32 -5.64 15.91
CA ALA A 138 14.41 -6.31 15.18
C ALA A 138 13.85 -7.02 13.95
N PHE A 139 14.52 -6.83 12.80
CA PHE A 139 14.18 -7.54 11.57
C PHE A 139 14.81 -8.94 11.57
N GLY A 140 14.20 -9.87 10.83
CA GLY A 140 14.69 -11.24 10.74
C GLY A 140 14.32 -12.13 11.93
N GLU A 141 13.59 -11.65 12.93
CA GLU A 141 13.05 -12.48 14.01
C GLU A 141 11.81 -13.22 13.52
N GLY A 142 11.94 -14.52 13.29
CA GLY A 142 10.85 -15.43 13.01
C GLY A 142 10.61 -16.40 14.15
N VAL A 143 9.58 -17.23 14.04
CA VAL A 143 9.19 -18.26 15.02
C VAL A 143 10.30 -19.28 15.32
N SER A 144 11.38 -19.28 14.55
CA SER A 144 12.56 -20.13 14.69
C SER A 144 13.84 -19.34 15.02
N ALA A 145 13.76 -18.43 15.96
CA ALA A 145 14.87 -17.56 16.41
C ALA A 145 16.00 -18.32 17.15
N THR A 146 16.40 -19.50 16.70
CA THR A 146 17.55 -20.23 17.24
C THR A 146 18.87 -19.95 16.52
N LEU A 147 18.88 -19.16 15.47
CA LEU A 147 20.09 -18.86 14.70
C LEU A 147 20.39 -17.36 14.65
N SER A 148 21.24 -16.95 15.57
CA SER A 148 22.06 -15.73 15.61
C SER A 148 21.38 -14.36 15.45
N PRO A 149 21.51 -13.47 16.45
CA PRO A 149 21.09 -12.10 16.32
C PRO A 149 22.15 -11.29 15.56
N SER A 150 22.25 -11.46 14.26
CA SER A 150 22.82 -10.44 13.39
C SER A 150 21.72 -9.47 13.01
N ALA A 151 21.03 -8.90 14.03
CA ALA A 151 20.13 -7.81 13.79
C ALA A 151 20.93 -6.69 13.13
N SER A 152 20.65 -6.41 11.86
CA SER A 152 21.25 -5.28 11.16
C SER A 152 21.02 -4.03 12.01
N SER A 153 22.10 -3.32 12.32
CA SER A 153 22.00 -2.04 13.00
C SER A 153 21.42 -0.94 12.11
N SER A 154 21.25 -1.23 10.80
CA SER A 154 20.80 -0.28 9.77
C SER A 154 19.50 -0.73 9.12
N CYS A 155 18.61 0.21 8.86
CA CYS A 155 17.40 0.00 8.10
C CYS A 155 17.19 1.14 7.09
N TYR A 156 16.39 0.89 6.08
CA TYR A 156 15.81 1.96 5.28
C TYR A 156 14.56 2.49 5.96
N ARG A 157 14.44 3.81 5.99
CA ARG A 157 13.22 4.53 6.35
C ARG A 157 12.67 5.19 5.10
N VAL A 158 11.42 4.88 4.77
CA VAL A 158 10.64 5.50 3.70
C VAL A 158 9.53 6.32 4.31
N ARG A 159 9.37 7.57 3.89
CA ARG A 159 8.20 8.40 4.18
C ARG A 159 7.45 8.67 2.90
N ARG A 160 6.13 8.56 2.95
CA ARG A 160 5.28 8.79 1.78
C ARG A 160 3.90 9.33 2.14
N LEU A 161 3.34 10.07 1.19
CA LEU A 161 1.94 10.49 1.21
C LEU A 161 1.13 9.50 0.39
N ARG A 162 0.07 8.96 0.98
CA ARG A 162 -0.83 7.97 0.37
C ARG A 162 -2.08 8.60 -0.16
N PHE A 163 -2.50 8.12 -1.32
CA PHE A 163 -3.74 8.53 -1.96
C PHE A 163 -4.67 7.35 -2.15
N LEU A 164 -5.96 7.65 -2.19
CA LEU A 164 -7.00 6.80 -2.77
C LEU A 164 -7.64 7.59 -3.90
N ASN A 165 -7.54 7.10 -5.13
CA ASN A 165 -7.68 7.90 -6.34
C ASN A 165 -6.73 9.11 -6.25
N ASP A 166 -7.24 10.34 -6.38
CA ASP A 166 -6.41 11.56 -6.26
C ASP A 166 -6.55 12.22 -4.88
N THR A 167 -7.21 11.57 -3.91
CA THR A 167 -7.45 12.11 -2.58
C THR A 167 -6.32 11.70 -1.63
N PRO A 168 -5.58 12.66 -1.02
CA PRO A 168 -4.55 12.34 -0.03
C PRO A 168 -5.22 11.91 1.28
N VAL A 169 -5.04 10.67 1.71
CA VAL A 169 -5.76 10.06 2.84
C VAL A 169 -4.88 9.72 4.04
N ALA A 170 -3.56 9.55 3.82
CA ALA A 170 -2.67 9.16 4.91
C ALA A 170 -1.22 9.54 4.63
N VAL A 171 -0.42 9.66 5.69
CA VAL A 171 1.03 9.67 5.62
C VAL A 171 1.57 8.40 6.28
N GLU A 172 2.67 7.87 5.73
CA GLU A 172 3.29 6.64 6.21
C GLU A 172 4.77 6.82 6.46
N GLU A 173 5.26 6.17 7.50
CA GLU A 173 6.68 6.00 7.77
C GLU A 173 6.94 4.49 7.93
N ILE A 174 7.81 3.97 7.06
CA ILE A 174 8.03 2.53 6.87
C ILE A 174 9.50 2.24 7.09
N TRP A 175 9.81 1.16 7.80
CA TRP A 175 11.17 0.66 8.00
C TRP A 175 11.28 -0.79 7.53
N PHE A 176 12.35 -1.10 6.81
CA PHE A 176 12.72 -2.45 6.42
C PHE A 176 14.25 -2.63 6.46
N ASP A 177 14.70 -3.88 6.52
CA ASP A 177 16.10 -4.19 6.71
C ASP A 177 16.98 -3.73 5.54
N ALA A 178 18.04 -3.01 5.83
CA ALA A 178 18.99 -2.57 4.80
C ALA A 178 19.87 -3.70 4.24
N ARG A 179 19.84 -4.91 4.82
CA ARG A 179 20.57 -6.09 4.31
C ARG A 179 20.04 -6.58 2.97
N HIS A 180 18.76 -6.36 2.67
CA HIS A 180 18.17 -6.77 1.39
C HIS A 180 18.78 -6.04 0.20
N ARG A 181 19.23 -4.79 0.39
CA ARG A 181 19.88 -4.00 -0.65
C ARG A 181 20.81 -2.97 -0.03
N GLU A 182 22.08 -2.97 -0.39
CA GLU A 182 23.07 -2.08 0.22
C GLU A 182 22.85 -0.61 -0.19
N HIS A 183 22.54 -0.39 -1.45
CA HIS A 183 22.29 0.92 -2.02
C HIS A 183 20.91 0.97 -2.67
N LEU A 184 20.04 1.81 -2.13
CA LEU A 184 18.70 2.04 -2.64
C LEU A 184 18.47 3.53 -2.84
N ARG A 185 17.96 3.88 -4.02
CA ARG A 185 17.60 5.25 -4.39
C ARG A 185 16.08 5.39 -4.40
N ILE A 186 15.59 6.61 -4.12
CA ILE A 186 14.17 6.89 -4.00
C ILE A 186 13.39 6.59 -5.29
N GLU A 187 14.01 6.83 -6.46
CA GLU A 187 13.40 6.61 -7.78
C GLU A 187 13.17 5.12 -8.12
N GLN A 188 13.77 4.23 -7.34
CA GLN A 188 13.62 2.78 -7.51
C GLN A 188 12.39 2.21 -6.79
N LEU A 189 11.78 2.99 -5.88
CA LEU A 189 10.65 2.53 -5.09
C LEU A 189 9.36 2.56 -5.90
N ASP A 190 8.64 1.44 -5.90
CA ASP A 190 7.29 1.34 -6.49
C ASP A 190 6.23 2.01 -5.59
N GLU A 191 5.12 2.45 -6.19
CA GLU A 191 3.95 2.94 -5.45
C GLU A 191 3.35 1.85 -4.53
N ALA A 192 3.51 0.56 -4.89
CA ALA A 192 3.20 -0.60 -4.07
C ALA A 192 4.49 -1.26 -3.57
N LEU A 193 4.90 -0.96 -2.32
CA LEU A 193 6.16 -1.48 -1.79
C LEU A 193 6.21 -3.01 -1.72
N TYR A 194 5.09 -3.70 -1.52
CA TYR A 194 5.09 -5.17 -1.48
C TYR A 194 5.39 -5.77 -2.86
N HIS A 195 4.98 -5.11 -3.95
CA HIS A 195 5.43 -5.48 -5.29
C HIS A 195 6.94 -5.24 -5.46
N PHE A 196 7.46 -4.12 -4.96
CA PHE A 196 8.90 -3.84 -4.95
C PHE A 196 9.68 -4.89 -4.14
N TYR A 197 9.18 -5.32 -2.97
CA TYR A 197 9.84 -6.35 -2.18
C TYR A 197 9.91 -7.68 -2.93
N GLU A 198 8.84 -8.07 -3.61
CA GLU A 198 8.79 -9.30 -4.39
C GLU A 198 9.73 -9.26 -5.62
N THR A 199 9.65 -8.19 -6.40
CA THR A 199 10.36 -8.09 -7.69
C THR A 199 11.82 -7.67 -7.58
N GLU A 200 12.16 -6.84 -6.59
CA GLU A 200 13.47 -6.22 -6.47
C GLU A 200 14.29 -6.71 -5.27
N LEU A 201 13.64 -7.19 -4.20
CA LEU A 201 14.32 -7.68 -3.00
C LEU A 201 14.23 -9.19 -2.81
N GLY A 202 13.39 -9.90 -3.59
CA GLY A 202 13.30 -11.35 -3.63
C GLY A 202 12.52 -11.98 -2.46
N PHE A 203 11.71 -11.22 -1.73
CA PHE A 203 10.80 -11.75 -0.72
C PHE A 203 9.41 -11.12 -0.86
N TRP A 204 8.39 -11.81 -0.37
CA TRP A 204 7.01 -11.29 -0.33
C TRP A 204 6.44 -11.32 1.08
N ILE A 205 5.56 -10.38 1.37
CA ILE A 205 4.82 -10.35 2.63
C ILE A 205 3.67 -11.36 2.56
N SER A 206 3.66 -12.30 3.50
CA SER A 206 2.65 -13.36 3.61
C SER A 206 1.68 -13.15 4.77
N HIS A 207 2.08 -12.35 5.74
CA HIS A 207 1.30 -12.06 6.94
C HIS A 207 1.54 -10.62 7.40
N ALA A 208 0.47 -9.97 7.88
CA ALA A 208 0.56 -8.65 8.50
C ALA A 208 -0.34 -8.56 9.73
N GLU A 209 0.13 -7.85 10.74
CA GLU A 209 -0.62 -7.51 11.96
C GLU A 209 -0.75 -5.99 12.05
N ASP A 210 -1.98 -5.49 12.16
CA ASP A 210 -2.28 -4.08 12.34
C ASP A 210 -2.78 -3.81 13.76
N ARG A 211 -2.21 -2.79 14.39
CA ARG A 211 -2.66 -2.25 15.67
C ARG A 211 -3.12 -0.81 15.47
N LEU A 212 -4.42 -0.59 15.72
CA LEU A 212 -5.03 0.72 15.57
C LEU A 212 -5.06 1.44 16.93
N LYS A 213 -4.66 2.71 16.91
CA LYS A 213 -4.68 3.58 18.10
C LYS A 213 -4.90 5.04 17.70
N VAL A 214 -5.26 5.87 18.66
CA VAL A 214 -5.21 7.32 18.49
C VAL A 214 -3.73 7.74 18.49
N GLY A 215 -3.35 8.57 17.52
CA GLY A 215 -2.03 9.16 17.41
C GLY A 215 -2.13 10.63 17.04
N THR A 216 -1.00 11.27 16.86
CA THR A 216 -0.89 12.64 16.37
C THR A 216 -0.14 12.67 15.05
N VAL A 217 -0.57 13.54 14.16
CA VAL A 217 0.08 13.79 12.87
C VAL A 217 1.53 14.21 13.11
N PRO A 218 2.51 13.55 12.45
CA PRO A 218 3.92 13.87 12.67
C PRO A 218 4.31 15.21 12.02
N ASP A 219 5.33 15.87 12.59
CA ASP A 219 5.83 17.19 12.15
C ASP A 219 6.38 17.19 10.72
N TRP A 220 6.79 16.02 10.20
CA TRP A 220 7.30 15.87 8.83
C TRP A 220 6.20 15.72 7.77
N SER A 221 4.92 15.76 8.14
CA SER A 221 3.79 15.64 7.20
C SER A 221 3.82 16.75 6.17
N PRO A 222 3.66 16.44 4.87
CA PRO A 222 3.66 17.45 3.82
C PRO A 222 2.35 18.25 3.85
N ALA A 223 2.38 19.46 3.34
CA ALA A 223 1.23 20.37 3.31
C ALA A 223 0.01 19.82 2.54
N GLN A 224 0.22 18.87 1.62
CA GLN A 224 -0.84 18.19 0.88
C GLN A 224 -1.67 17.25 1.77
N PHE A 225 -1.13 16.80 2.90
CA PHE A 225 -1.92 16.07 3.90
C PHE A 225 -2.70 17.08 4.74
N GLN A 226 -4.02 17.03 4.67
CA GLN A 226 -4.89 18.11 5.17
C GLN A 226 -4.98 18.20 6.70
N LEU A 227 -4.50 17.22 7.43
CA LEU A 227 -4.37 17.29 8.89
C LEU A 227 -3.07 18.00 9.28
N ALA A 228 -3.15 18.97 10.16
CA ALA A 228 -1.99 19.70 10.66
C ALA A 228 -1.13 18.84 11.58
N PRO A 229 0.21 19.04 11.62
CA PRO A 229 1.09 18.42 12.60
C PRO A 229 0.57 18.60 14.05
N GLY A 230 0.65 17.52 14.85
CA GLY A 230 0.13 17.50 16.23
C GLY A 230 -1.39 17.24 16.33
N GLN A 231 -2.15 17.34 15.27
CA GLN A 231 -3.58 17.02 15.26
C GLN A 231 -3.83 15.54 15.51
N ALA A 232 -4.84 15.21 16.29
CA ALA A 232 -5.23 13.81 16.55
C ALA A 232 -5.77 13.13 15.29
N CYS A 233 -5.36 11.88 15.08
CA CYS A 233 -5.78 11.06 13.95
C CYS A 233 -5.78 9.57 14.30
N CYS A 234 -6.33 8.72 13.44
CA CYS A 234 -6.13 7.28 13.56
C CYS A 234 -4.69 6.93 13.17
N LYS A 235 -3.98 6.22 14.04
CA LYS A 235 -2.65 5.68 13.77
C LYS A 235 -2.73 4.18 13.67
N ILE A 236 -2.22 3.63 12.56
CA ILE A 236 -2.06 2.20 12.32
C ILE A 236 -0.57 1.88 12.47
N GLU A 237 -0.26 0.95 13.36
CA GLU A 237 1.08 0.37 13.50
C GLU A 237 1.03 -1.04 12.91
N ARG A 238 1.87 -1.30 11.91
CA ARG A 238 1.90 -2.59 11.21
C ARG A 238 3.23 -3.28 11.42
N LYS A 239 3.15 -4.59 11.64
CA LYS A 239 4.25 -5.52 11.44
C LYS A 239 3.92 -6.43 10.27
N ALA A 240 4.90 -6.72 9.41
CA ALA A 240 4.69 -7.57 8.26
C ALA A 240 5.83 -8.59 8.12
N TRP A 241 5.45 -9.82 7.86
CA TRP A 241 6.36 -10.98 7.80
C TRP A 241 6.37 -11.60 6.42
N SER A 242 7.53 -12.08 6.02
CA SER A 242 7.69 -12.93 4.83
C SER A 242 7.14 -14.34 5.06
N SER A 243 7.03 -15.11 3.98
CA SER A 243 6.60 -16.53 4.04
C SER A 243 7.51 -17.42 4.87
N GLY A 244 8.78 -17.02 5.06
CA GLY A 244 9.72 -17.68 5.96
C GLY A 244 9.50 -17.35 7.44
N GLY A 245 8.49 -16.54 7.78
CA GLY A 245 8.18 -16.11 9.14
C GLY A 245 9.10 -15.00 9.67
N SER A 246 9.94 -14.42 8.82
CA SER A 246 10.86 -13.33 9.18
C SER A 246 10.10 -12.00 9.18
N LEU A 247 10.28 -11.18 10.22
CA LEU A 247 9.79 -9.80 10.24
C LEU A 247 10.60 -8.97 9.25
N GLU A 248 9.95 -8.47 8.20
CA GLU A 248 10.60 -7.75 7.11
C GLU A 248 10.28 -6.26 7.12
N GLU A 249 9.10 -5.88 7.59
CA GLU A 249 8.65 -4.50 7.61
C GLU A 249 8.01 -4.13 8.94
N PHE A 250 8.28 -2.92 9.39
CA PHE A 250 7.53 -2.22 10.43
C PHE A 250 7.09 -0.87 9.90
N SER A 251 5.83 -0.49 10.09
CA SER A 251 5.34 0.80 9.60
C SER A 251 4.36 1.46 10.54
N ASN A 252 4.29 2.79 10.43
CA ASN A 252 3.26 3.61 11.03
C ASN A 252 2.54 4.38 9.92
N THR A 253 1.21 4.36 9.95
CA THR A 253 0.33 5.10 9.04
C THR A 253 -0.58 6.00 9.84
N TRP A 254 -0.62 7.28 9.52
CA TRP A 254 -1.52 8.28 10.12
C TRP A 254 -2.59 8.63 9.10
N VAL A 255 -3.85 8.37 9.46
CA VAL A 255 -4.99 8.40 8.54
C VAL A 255 -5.90 9.58 8.85
N ASP A 256 -6.29 10.30 7.82
CA ASP A 256 -7.40 11.26 7.90
C ASP A 256 -8.74 10.51 7.80
N THR A 257 -9.33 10.22 8.96
CA THR A 257 -10.59 9.47 9.05
C THR A 257 -11.83 10.22 8.56
N ARG A 258 -11.67 11.47 8.17
CA ARG A 258 -12.75 12.23 7.48
C ARG A 258 -12.84 11.86 6.00
N LEU A 259 -11.76 11.29 5.43
CA LEU A 259 -11.61 10.99 4.00
C LEU A 259 -11.56 9.50 3.70
N ALA A 260 -11.06 8.69 4.65
CA ALA A 260 -10.90 7.27 4.47
C ALA A 260 -11.10 6.48 5.77
N HIS A 261 -11.60 5.26 5.63
CA HIS A 261 -11.81 4.33 6.73
C HIS A 261 -10.85 3.15 6.64
N TYR A 262 -10.45 2.63 7.81
CA TYR A 262 -9.84 1.31 7.89
C TYR A 262 -10.94 0.26 7.85
N VAL A 263 -10.94 -0.58 6.82
CA VAL A 263 -11.98 -1.59 6.60
C VAL A 263 -11.38 -2.99 6.70
N ALA A 264 -11.88 -3.78 7.66
CA ALA A 264 -11.61 -5.20 7.78
C ALA A 264 -12.90 -5.98 7.50
N ARG A 265 -12.82 -6.98 6.59
CA ARG A 265 -13.94 -7.86 6.26
C ARG A 265 -13.61 -9.27 6.68
N TRP A 266 -14.53 -9.88 7.41
CA TRP A 266 -14.44 -11.26 7.89
C TRP A 266 -15.39 -12.12 7.05
N SER A 267 -14.98 -13.32 6.68
CA SER A 267 -15.80 -14.31 5.97
C SER A 267 -15.60 -15.68 6.59
#